data_243f0c619e2d6cf975eb3ccd32d7f053
#
_entry.id   243f0c619e2d6cf975eb3ccd32d7f053
#
_cell.length_a   1.000
_cell.length_b   1.000
_cell.length_c   1.000
_cell.angle_alpha   90.00
_cell.angle_beta   90.00
_cell.angle_gamma   90.00
#
_symmetry.space_group_name_H-M   'P 1'
#
loop_
_entity.id
_entity.type
_entity.pdbx_description
1 polymer ?
#
loop_
_entity_poly.entity_id
_entity_poly.type
_entity_poly.pdbx_seq_one_letter_code
_entity_poly.pdbx_strand_id
1 'polypeptide(L)'
;MKLNVSVATMYRSIKRYDGKISDLLTTPQDVSPRCPRLPPEVRQQIADGVWTLYLNKQKLSVAEVVRRIQQSCQRLGLKPPSRKAVQAYIDDLDQREVAVKRGEMRRAEALTLRPGSFDVQAPMAVWQIDHTEMDVLILSEIDGEVLGRPQLTLIIDVASRMVAGFHISWDPPCARSVAMALLNAVSPKEELLEEHGVPGYWPVFGLPDTLHSDNASEFAKSTAYRRGCENYHINVQSRDLGMKHQGGHIERLIGSMMGRVHFLPGTTFSNPLHKETYDSKSKAKLRINELRTWFVEQVVDYHNSRHSSLGCTPLQAWGAKCHQQEIVQRLPDDLHQFYLNFLPEKTRTIQRQGVQFLTLEYFGSELSLQLRQGRRDVTIRYDPNDLSHVYVQGRDLRWSLLSSRYPECPPITLWEVEAERRRRKKLGLGAARGSIIVAEVVRRRQSPGPMSPEKRPDRRKLERAVDRSSAHAVSAVNSVDVWRRVMGQQ
;
A
#
# COMPACT_ATOMS: atom_id res chain seq x y z
N MET A 1 -23.70 -4.00 30.24
CA MET A 1 -24.40 -3.96 28.94
C MET A 1 -25.72 -4.69 29.10
N LYS A 2 -26.88 -4.00 29.00
CA LYS A 2 -28.20 -4.67 29.10
C LYS A 2 -28.54 -5.19 27.71
N LEU A 3 -28.62 -6.51 27.56
CA LEU A 3 -29.10 -7.13 26.33
C LEU A 3 -30.61 -6.86 26.20
N ASN A 4 -31.00 -6.16 25.15
CA ASN A 4 -32.41 -5.81 24.88
C ASN A 4 -33.15 -7.02 24.24
N VAL A 5 -33.09 -8.17 24.90
CA VAL A 5 -33.65 -9.44 24.41
C VAL A 5 -34.61 -9.99 25.46
N SER A 6 -35.79 -10.43 25.06
CA SER A 6 -36.74 -11.02 25.99
C SER A 6 -36.23 -12.36 26.56
N VAL A 7 -36.55 -12.64 27.81
CA VAL A 7 -36.19 -13.92 28.48
C VAL A 7 -36.61 -15.14 27.63
N ALA A 8 -37.77 -15.10 27.00
CA ALA A 8 -38.25 -16.16 26.11
C ALA A 8 -37.39 -16.35 24.86
N THR A 9 -36.80 -15.26 24.31
CA THR A 9 -35.86 -15.30 23.17
C THR A 9 -34.53 -15.92 23.63
N MET A 10 -34.03 -15.55 24.82
CA MET A 10 -32.81 -16.10 25.38
C MET A 10 -32.94 -17.64 25.61
N TYR A 11 -34.03 -18.11 26.20
CA TYR A 11 -34.25 -19.55 26.39
C TYR A 11 -34.34 -20.30 25.04
N ARG A 12 -34.95 -19.73 24.02
CA ARG A 12 -35.00 -20.35 22.69
C ARG A 12 -33.63 -20.41 22.04
N SER A 13 -32.79 -19.40 22.20
CA SER A 13 -31.41 -19.38 21.68
C SER A 13 -30.52 -20.38 22.40
N ILE A 14 -30.63 -20.50 23.73
CA ILE A 14 -29.90 -21.48 24.53
C ILE A 14 -30.28 -22.90 24.11
N LYS A 15 -31.57 -23.19 23.90
CA LYS A 15 -32.07 -24.50 23.48
C LYS A 15 -31.62 -24.93 22.08
N ARG A 16 -31.20 -23.96 21.22
CA ARG A 16 -30.71 -24.21 19.85
C ARG A 16 -29.18 -24.28 19.78
N TYR A 17 -28.47 -23.87 20.84
CA TYR A 17 -27.03 -23.80 20.84
C TYR A 17 -26.40 -25.18 20.92
N ASP A 18 -25.76 -25.59 19.83
CA ASP A 18 -25.04 -26.87 19.68
C ASP A 18 -23.52 -26.65 19.54
N GLY A 19 -23.02 -25.60 20.17
CA GLY A 19 -21.58 -25.27 20.22
C GLY A 19 -21.05 -24.33 19.11
N LYS A 20 -21.90 -23.91 18.18
CA LYS A 20 -21.51 -22.97 17.13
C LYS A 20 -22.19 -21.62 17.29
N ILE A 21 -21.43 -20.54 17.13
CA ILE A 21 -21.96 -19.15 17.17
C ILE A 21 -23.08 -18.93 16.13
N SER A 22 -23.02 -19.63 14.98
CA SER A 22 -24.08 -19.64 13.97
C SER A 22 -25.45 -20.05 14.50
N ASP A 23 -25.51 -20.86 15.54
CA ASP A 23 -26.77 -21.39 16.09
C ASP A 23 -27.47 -20.34 16.99
N LEU A 24 -26.72 -19.34 17.43
CA LEU A 24 -27.23 -18.16 18.14
C LEU A 24 -27.79 -17.08 17.18
N LEU A 25 -27.39 -17.14 15.92
CA LEU A 25 -27.97 -16.31 14.89
C LEU A 25 -29.37 -16.88 14.60
N THR A 26 -30.39 -16.08 14.83
CA THR A 26 -31.75 -16.43 14.38
C THR A 26 -31.69 -16.67 12.88
N THR A 27 -31.75 -17.95 12.45
CA THR A 27 -32.08 -18.24 11.06
C THR A 27 -33.35 -17.46 10.76
N PRO A 28 -33.40 -16.72 9.64
CA PRO A 28 -34.65 -16.14 9.20
C PRO A 28 -35.63 -17.31 9.14
N GLN A 29 -36.65 -17.32 10.03
CA GLN A 29 -37.77 -18.20 9.82
C GLN A 29 -38.25 -17.93 8.40
N ASP A 30 -38.72 -18.94 7.71
CA ASP A 30 -39.53 -18.81 6.49
C ASP A 30 -40.67 -17.86 6.78
N VAL A 31 -40.37 -16.56 6.74
CA VAL A 31 -41.35 -15.52 6.87
C VAL A 31 -42.00 -15.46 5.52
N SER A 32 -43.13 -16.12 5.39
CA SER A 32 -44.01 -15.95 4.25
C SER A 32 -44.16 -14.44 3.99
N PRO A 33 -43.82 -13.99 2.79
CA PRO A 33 -43.85 -12.54 2.47
C PRO A 33 -45.15 -11.90 2.94
N ARG A 34 -45.05 -10.75 3.63
CA ARG A 34 -46.18 -10.00 4.19
C ARG A 34 -47.13 -9.44 3.12
N CYS A 35 -47.70 -10.28 2.27
CA CYS A 35 -48.76 -9.94 1.34
C CYS A 35 -50.00 -10.81 1.56
N PRO A 36 -50.61 -10.85 2.77
CA PRO A 36 -51.71 -11.75 3.07
C PRO A 36 -53.02 -11.41 2.31
N ARG A 37 -53.11 -10.28 1.61
CA ARG A 37 -54.30 -9.82 0.90
C ARG A 37 -54.38 -10.16 -0.59
N LEU A 38 -53.34 -10.86 -1.12
CA LEU A 38 -53.34 -11.24 -2.54
C LEU A 38 -53.73 -12.71 -2.69
N PRO A 39 -54.50 -13.07 -3.74
CA PRO A 39 -54.85 -14.45 -4.07
C PRO A 39 -53.57 -15.32 -4.19
N PRO A 40 -53.61 -16.61 -3.82
CA PRO A 40 -52.45 -17.50 -3.89
C PRO A 40 -51.78 -17.56 -5.28
N GLU A 41 -52.60 -17.59 -6.33
CA GLU A 41 -52.14 -17.65 -7.72
C GLU A 41 -51.36 -16.38 -8.09
N VAL A 42 -51.82 -15.19 -7.66
CA VAL A 42 -51.11 -13.93 -7.91
C VAL A 42 -49.81 -13.87 -7.13
N ARG A 43 -49.75 -14.42 -5.89
CA ARG A 43 -48.52 -14.51 -5.11
C ARG A 43 -47.49 -15.43 -5.79
N GLN A 44 -47.95 -16.53 -6.35
CA GLN A 44 -47.09 -17.43 -7.10
C GLN A 44 -46.49 -16.75 -8.33
N GLN A 45 -47.34 -16.00 -9.10
CA GLN A 45 -46.83 -15.23 -10.25
C GLN A 45 -45.81 -14.17 -9.87
N ILE A 46 -45.97 -13.53 -8.70
CA ILE A 46 -44.95 -12.59 -8.17
C ILE A 46 -43.68 -13.34 -7.85
N ALA A 47 -43.73 -14.45 -7.12
CA ALA A 47 -42.58 -15.25 -6.78
C ALA A 47 -41.82 -15.71 -8.02
N ASP A 48 -42.50 -16.36 -8.96
CA ASP A 48 -41.89 -16.86 -10.20
C ASP A 48 -41.25 -15.75 -11.03
N GLY A 49 -41.97 -14.62 -11.15
CA GLY A 49 -41.46 -13.45 -11.86
C GLY A 49 -40.24 -12.81 -11.20
N VAL A 50 -40.22 -12.71 -9.87
CA VAL A 50 -39.06 -12.19 -9.14
C VAL A 50 -37.87 -13.16 -9.24
N TRP A 51 -38.10 -14.45 -9.08
CA TRP A 51 -37.02 -15.45 -9.18
C TRP A 51 -36.42 -15.52 -10.60
N THR A 52 -37.22 -15.46 -11.64
CA THR A 52 -36.74 -15.61 -13.02
C THR A 52 -36.19 -14.31 -13.62
N LEU A 53 -36.82 -13.18 -13.32
CA LEU A 53 -36.56 -11.91 -14.00
C LEU A 53 -35.72 -10.93 -13.15
N TYR A 54 -35.91 -10.92 -11.81
CA TYR A 54 -35.23 -9.97 -10.94
C TYR A 54 -33.92 -10.52 -10.37
N LEU A 55 -33.94 -11.77 -9.93
CA LEU A 55 -32.80 -12.44 -9.28
C LEU A 55 -31.84 -13.04 -10.30
N ASN A 56 -31.38 -12.23 -11.25
CA ASN A 56 -30.40 -12.63 -12.27
C ASN A 56 -29.38 -11.52 -12.53
N LYS A 57 -28.28 -11.89 -13.21
CA LYS A 57 -27.19 -10.96 -13.53
C LYS A 57 -27.52 -9.90 -14.59
N GLN A 58 -28.69 -9.99 -15.26
CA GLN A 58 -29.14 -8.98 -16.21
C GLN A 58 -29.63 -7.69 -15.54
N LYS A 59 -29.90 -7.72 -14.22
CA LYS A 59 -30.23 -6.55 -13.39
C LYS A 59 -31.42 -5.77 -13.88
N LEU A 60 -32.49 -6.43 -14.34
CA LEU A 60 -33.72 -5.77 -14.75
C LEU A 60 -34.21 -4.83 -13.64
N SER A 61 -34.73 -3.68 -14.05
CA SER A 61 -35.35 -2.73 -13.11
C SER A 61 -36.65 -3.29 -12.51
N VAL A 62 -36.95 -2.90 -11.28
CA VAL A 62 -38.22 -3.29 -10.64
C VAL A 62 -39.44 -2.94 -11.50
N ALA A 63 -39.39 -1.79 -12.19
CA ALA A 63 -40.49 -1.38 -13.06
C ALA A 63 -40.72 -2.37 -14.21
N GLU A 64 -39.67 -2.85 -14.83
CA GLU A 64 -39.73 -3.82 -15.92
C GLU A 64 -40.21 -5.20 -15.43
N VAL A 65 -39.73 -5.61 -14.27
CA VAL A 65 -40.22 -6.87 -13.63
C VAL A 65 -41.68 -6.79 -13.32
N VAL A 66 -42.14 -5.69 -12.72
CA VAL A 66 -43.59 -5.44 -12.45
C VAL A 66 -44.39 -5.52 -13.72
N ARG A 67 -43.96 -4.84 -14.79
CA ARG A 67 -44.68 -4.86 -16.09
C ARG A 67 -44.84 -6.27 -16.64
N ARG A 68 -43.79 -7.09 -16.58
CA ARG A 68 -43.84 -8.48 -17.07
C ARG A 68 -44.72 -9.38 -16.22
N ILE A 69 -44.68 -9.23 -14.89
CA ILE A 69 -45.58 -9.95 -13.97
C ILE A 69 -47.02 -9.59 -14.23
N GLN A 70 -47.34 -8.30 -14.43
CA GLN A 70 -48.68 -7.84 -14.73
C GLN A 70 -49.19 -8.42 -16.06
N GLN A 71 -48.36 -8.45 -17.09
CA GLN A 71 -48.69 -9.08 -18.37
C GLN A 71 -48.97 -10.60 -18.23
N SER A 72 -48.14 -11.30 -17.41
CA SER A 72 -48.36 -12.73 -17.13
C SER A 72 -49.71 -12.95 -16.42
N CYS A 73 -50.03 -12.18 -15.40
CA CYS A 73 -51.30 -12.24 -14.71
C CYS A 73 -52.47 -11.97 -15.65
N GLN A 74 -52.39 -10.97 -16.53
CA GLN A 74 -53.44 -10.68 -17.52
C GLN A 74 -53.68 -11.86 -18.47
N ARG A 75 -52.63 -12.50 -18.96
CA ARG A 75 -52.76 -13.70 -19.83
C ARG A 75 -53.46 -14.86 -19.14
N LEU A 76 -53.32 -14.96 -17.82
CA LEU A 76 -53.94 -16.01 -17.00
C LEU A 76 -55.32 -15.61 -16.45
N GLY A 77 -55.83 -14.46 -16.83
CA GLY A 77 -57.11 -13.95 -16.32
C GLY A 77 -57.11 -13.52 -14.85
N LEU A 78 -55.88 -13.32 -14.28
CA LEU A 78 -55.70 -12.95 -12.89
C LEU A 78 -55.63 -11.42 -12.73
N LYS A 79 -56.09 -10.91 -11.59
CA LYS A 79 -55.98 -9.46 -11.28
C LYS A 79 -54.49 -9.07 -11.13
N PRO A 80 -53.98 -8.12 -11.93
CA PRO A 80 -52.57 -7.74 -11.88
C PRO A 80 -52.19 -7.15 -10.52
N PRO A 81 -50.99 -7.52 -9.98
CA PRO A 81 -50.51 -6.95 -8.72
C PRO A 81 -50.06 -5.50 -8.87
N SER A 82 -50.17 -4.74 -7.79
CA SER A 82 -49.62 -3.37 -7.76
C SER A 82 -48.09 -3.41 -7.67
N ARG A 83 -47.43 -2.32 -8.12
CA ARG A 83 -45.97 -2.17 -7.96
C ARG A 83 -45.53 -2.28 -6.49
N LYS A 84 -46.36 -1.74 -5.56
CA LYS A 84 -46.07 -1.82 -4.11
C LYS A 84 -46.03 -3.28 -3.61
N ALA A 85 -46.90 -4.14 -4.13
CA ALA A 85 -46.96 -5.54 -3.73
C ALA A 85 -45.72 -6.31 -4.21
N VAL A 86 -45.25 -6.08 -5.44
CA VAL A 86 -44.06 -6.70 -5.98
C VAL A 86 -42.80 -6.18 -5.26
N GLN A 87 -42.75 -4.87 -4.99
CA GLN A 87 -41.67 -4.25 -4.24
C GLN A 87 -41.60 -4.82 -2.82
N ALA A 88 -42.71 -4.92 -2.11
CA ALA A 88 -42.76 -5.51 -0.77
C ALA A 88 -42.27 -6.97 -0.74
N TYR A 89 -42.57 -7.74 -1.79
CA TYR A 89 -42.04 -9.10 -1.91
C TYR A 89 -40.53 -9.11 -2.06
N ILE A 90 -39.95 -8.21 -2.89
CA ILE A 90 -38.50 -8.06 -3.08
C ILE A 90 -37.83 -7.61 -1.79
N ASP A 91 -38.44 -6.66 -1.06
CA ASP A 91 -37.87 -6.10 0.18
C ASP A 91 -37.88 -7.13 1.32
N ASP A 92 -38.79 -8.10 1.28
CA ASP A 92 -38.90 -9.19 2.26
C ASP A 92 -37.89 -10.35 2.02
N LEU A 93 -37.28 -10.39 0.84
CA LEU A 93 -36.24 -11.36 0.53
C LEU A 93 -34.92 -11.03 1.28
N ASP A 94 -34.09 -12.04 1.53
CA ASP A 94 -32.74 -11.82 2.02
C ASP A 94 -31.96 -10.93 1.05
N GLN A 95 -31.71 -9.69 1.45
CA GLN A 95 -31.06 -8.68 0.61
C GLN A 95 -29.62 -9.05 0.23
N ARG A 96 -28.95 -9.89 1.03
CA ARG A 96 -27.64 -10.42 0.70
C ARG A 96 -27.74 -11.43 -0.45
N GLU A 97 -28.69 -12.34 -0.36
CA GLU A 97 -28.95 -13.34 -1.40
C GLU A 97 -29.37 -12.65 -2.71
N VAL A 98 -30.27 -11.65 -2.63
CA VAL A 98 -30.64 -10.78 -3.76
C VAL A 98 -29.40 -10.18 -4.43
N ALA A 99 -28.50 -9.60 -3.64
CA ALA A 99 -27.28 -8.99 -4.16
C ALA A 99 -26.35 -10.02 -4.83
N VAL A 100 -26.18 -11.21 -4.23
CA VAL A 100 -25.38 -12.31 -4.81
C VAL A 100 -25.95 -12.74 -6.17
N LYS A 101 -27.24 -13.03 -6.24
CA LYS A 101 -27.91 -13.49 -7.48
C LYS A 101 -27.88 -12.43 -8.58
N ARG A 102 -27.97 -11.16 -8.22
CA ARG A 102 -27.84 -10.04 -9.15
C ARG A 102 -26.38 -9.71 -9.52
N GLY A 103 -25.38 -10.39 -8.95
CA GLY A 103 -23.97 -10.11 -9.19
C GLY A 103 -23.48 -8.78 -8.60
N GLU A 104 -24.16 -8.28 -7.56
CA GLU A 104 -23.81 -7.07 -6.82
C GLU A 104 -22.92 -7.42 -5.61
N MET A 105 -21.75 -8.00 -5.89
CA MET A 105 -20.87 -8.58 -4.85
C MET A 105 -20.50 -7.58 -3.75
N ARG A 106 -20.22 -6.31 -4.10
CA ARG A 106 -19.93 -5.27 -3.10
C ARG A 106 -21.07 -5.05 -2.11
N ARG A 107 -22.33 -5.08 -2.62
CA ARG A 107 -23.53 -4.96 -1.79
C ARG A 107 -23.72 -6.20 -0.92
N ALA A 108 -23.51 -7.40 -1.47
CA ALA A 108 -23.58 -8.64 -0.74
C ALA A 108 -22.54 -8.69 0.39
N GLU A 109 -21.32 -8.22 0.14
CA GLU A 109 -20.26 -8.09 1.15
C GLU A 109 -20.64 -7.11 2.27
N ALA A 110 -21.21 -5.95 1.92
CA ALA A 110 -21.68 -4.95 2.89
C ALA A 110 -22.79 -5.47 3.81
N LEU A 111 -23.62 -6.40 3.31
CA LEU A 111 -24.68 -7.05 4.07
C LEU A 111 -24.23 -8.30 4.83
N THR A 112 -22.95 -8.65 4.76
CA THR A 112 -22.40 -9.79 5.48
C THR A 112 -21.77 -9.31 6.78
N LEU A 113 -22.35 -9.71 7.91
CA LEU A 113 -21.74 -9.52 9.23
C LEU A 113 -20.52 -10.45 9.31
N ARG A 114 -19.36 -9.87 9.48
CA ARG A 114 -18.12 -10.59 9.70
C ARG A 114 -17.63 -10.28 11.12
N PRO A 115 -17.96 -11.12 12.11
CA PRO A 115 -17.37 -10.98 13.43
C PRO A 115 -15.89 -11.33 13.33
N GLY A 116 -15.05 -10.42 13.70
CA GLY A 116 -13.60 -10.60 13.75
C GLY A 116 -12.93 -9.25 14.01
N SER A 117 -12.20 -9.15 15.09
CA SER A 117 -11.23 -8.10 15.31
C SER A 117 -9.86 -8.68 15.01
N PHE A 118 -9.07 -7.98 14.20
CA PHE A 118 -7.65 -8.27 14.08
C PHE A 118 -6.98 -7.64 15.30
N ASP A 119 -7.05 -8.37 16.43
CA ASP A 119 -6.57 -7.89 17.72
C ASP A 119 -5.18 -8.47 18.02
N VAL A 120 -4.19 -7.59 18.11
CA VAL A 120 -2.81 -7.90 18.44
C VAL A 120 -2.48 -7.24 19.76
N GLN A 121 -2.03 -8.02 20.73
CA GLN A 121 -1.79 -7.52 22.09
C GLN A 121 -0.35 -7.01 22.25
N ALA A 122 0.62 -7.67 21.64
CA ALA A 122 2.02 -7.36 21.81
C ALA A 122 2.51 -6.34 20.77
N PRO A 123 3.17 -5.24 21.21
CA PRO A 123 3.97 -4.41 20.31
C PRO A 123 5.02 -5.22 19.56
N MET A 124 5.39 -4.82 18.37
CA MET A 124 6.32 -5.50 17.47
C MET A 124 5.84 -6.85 16.91
N ALA A 125 4.78 -7.46 17.44
CA ALA A 125 4.28 -8.74 16.97
C ALA A 125 3.74 -8.66 15.52
N VAL A 126 2.98 -7.61 15.18
CA VAL A 126 2.46 -7.41 13.84
C VAL A 126 2.54 -5.94 13.43
N TRP A 127 3.24 -5.70 12.36
CA TRP A 127 3.18 -4.43 11.64
C TRP A 127 2.32 -4.55 10.39
N GLN A 128 1.54 -3.54 10.10
CA GLN A 128 0.82 -3.42 8.82
C GLN A 128 1.50 -2.38 7.94
N ILE A 129 1.65 -2.72 6.65
CA ILE A 129 2.21 -1.83 5.63
C ILE A 129 1.21 -1.64 4.49
N ASP A 130 1.08 -0.40 4.02
CA ASP A 130 0.20 -0.06 2.90
C ASP A 130 0.70 1.17 2.15
N HIS A 131 0.20 1.36 0.92
CA HIS A 131 0.54 2.47 0.04
C HIS A 131 -0.68 3.34 -0.25
N THR A 132 -0.45 4.64 -0.33
CA THR A 132 -1.49 5.59 -0.76
C THR A 132 -0.89 6.76 -1.53
N GLU A 133 -1.65 7.30 -2.47
CA GLU A 133 -1.32 8.58 -3.09
C GLU A 133 -1.81 9.72 -2.19
N MET A 134 -0.94 10.69 -1.87
CA MET A 134 -1.31 11.81 -0.98
C MET A 134 -2.14 12.84 -1.74
N ASP A 135 -3.23 13.30 -1.13
CA ASP A 135 -4.16 14.25 -1.73
C ASP A 135 -3.67 15.71 -1.71
N VAL A 136 -2.42 15.92 -2.10
CA VAL A 136 -1.79 17.25 -2.19
C VAL A 136 -0.88 17.35 -3.42
N LEU A 137 -0.92 18.50 -4.09
CA LEU A 137 0.01 18.81 -5.17
C LEU A 137 1.24 19.49 -4.59
N ILE A 138 2.42 19.03 -4.99
CA ILE A 138 3.68 19.61 -4.59
C ILE A 138 4.49 20.13 -5.77
N LEU A 139 5.41 21.03 -5.48
CA LEU A 139 6.22 21.73 -6.46
C LEU A 139 7.55 20.99 -6.69
N SER A 140 8.10 21.21 -7.86
CA SER A 140 9.44 20.81 -8.28
C SER A 140 10.50 21.59 -7.52
N GLU A 141 11.54 20.89 -7.05
CA GLU A 141 12.73 21.55 -6.46
C GLU A 141 13.54 22.32 -7.52
N ILE A 142 13.42 21.93 -8.79
CA ILE A 142 14.23 22.48 -9.89
C ILE A 142 13.65 23.79 -10.42
N ASP A 143 12.36 23.81 -10.75
CA ASP A 143 11.72 24.91 -11.48
C ASP A 143 10.47 25.47 -10.79
N GLY A 144 10.07 24.92 -9.63
CA GLY A 144 8.92 25.37 -8.88
C GLY A 144 7.56 25.06 -9.53
N GLU A 145 7.53 24.28 -10.62
CA GLU A 145 6.26 23.90 -11.25
C GLU A 145 5.58 22.73 -10.54
N VAL A 146 4.26 22.62 -10.74
CA VAL A 146 3.47 21.56 -10.11
C VAL A 146 3.83 20.20 -10.69
N LEU A 147 4.35 19.29 -9.84
CA LEU A 147 4.69 17.93 -10.21
C LEU A 147 3.50 16.97 -10.13
N GLY A 148 2.64 17.16 -9.15
CA GLY A 148 1.49 16.31 -8.88
C GLY A 148 1.48 15.74 -7.47
N ARG A 149 0.81 14.61 -7.26
CA ARG A 149 0.64 13.97 -5.95
C ARG A 149 1.78 12.98 -5.67
N PRO A 150 2.42 13.04 -4.50
CA PRO A 150 3.42 12.05 -4.10
C PRO A 150 2.78 10.77 -3.59
N GLN A 151 3.59 9.71 -3.47
CA GLN A 151 3.22 8.42 -2.91
C GLN A 151 3.71 8.31 -1.47
N LEU A 152 2.85 7.85 -0.58
CA LEU A 152 3.17 7.51 0.81
C LEU A 152 3.14 6.00 0.97
N THR A 153 4.21 5.42 1.51
CA THR A 153 4.23 4.08 2.09
C THR A 153 4.25 4.24 3.59
N LEU A 154 3.30 3.63 4.30
CA LEU A 154 3.13 3.80 5.74
C LEU A 154 3.16 2.46 6.45
N ILE A 155 3.77 2.41 7.64
CA ILE A 155 3.85 1.22 8.49
C ILE A 155 3.34 1.56 9.88
N ILE A 156 2.42 0.75 10.40
CA ILE A 156 1.84 0.89 11.74
C ILE A 156 2.10 -0.36 12.59
N ASP A 157 2.45 -0.17 13.86
CA ASP A 157 2.36 -1.24 14.86
C ASP A 157 0.90 -1.45 15.25
N VAL A 158 0.42 -2.68 15.05
CA VAL A 158 -1.01 -2.99 15.24
C VAL A 158 -1.42 -2.95 16.71
N ALA A 159 -0.55 -3.34 17.64
CA ALA A 159 -0.89 -3.40 19.06
C ALA A 159 -1.02 -2.03 19.70
N SER A 160 -0.10 -1.12 19.42
CA SER A 160 -0.03 0.21 20.02
C SER A 160 -0.67 1.32 19.20
N ARG A 161 -0.89 1.08 17.90
CA ARG A 161 -1.28 2.09 16.88
C ARG A 161 -0.17 3.11 16.60
N MET A 162 1.04 2.90 17.10
CA MET A 162 2.18 3.75 16.75
C MET A 162 2.52 3.61 15.27
N VAL A 163 2.82 4.70 14.60
CA VAL A 163 3.50 4.65 13.30
C VAL A 163 4.89 4.08 13.55
N ALA A 164 5.23 2.98 12.87
CA ALA A 164 6.57 2.40 12.95
C ALA A 164 7.52 3.12 11.99
N GLY A 165 7.05 3.45 10.77
CA GLY A 165 7.84 4.17 9.79
C GLY A 165 7.05 4.55 8.56
N PHE A 166 7.68 5.33 7.68
CA PHE A 166 7.08 5.78 6.44
C PHE A 166 8.12 6.08 5.36
N HIS A 167 7.65 6.21 4.13
CA HIS A 167 8.43 6.76 3.01
C HIS A 167 7.53 7.57 2.09
N ILE A 168 7.94 8.80 1.79
CA ILE A 168 7.24 9.69 0.84
C ILE A 168 8.15 9.92 -0.36
N SER A 169 7.66 9.60 -1.55
CA SER A 169 8.43 9.76 -2.79
C SER A 169 7.55 10.00 -4.01
N TRP A 170 8.20 10.28 -5.12
CA TRP A 170 7.57 10.35 -6.44
C TRP A 170 7.43 8.98 -7.11
N ASP A 171 8.09 7.97 -6.56
CA ASP A 171 8.07 6.65 -7.16
C ASP A 171 6.71 6.01 -6.99
N PRO A 172 6.17 5.36 -8.03
CA PRO A 172 5.05 4.47 -7.84
C PRO A 172 5.45 3.36 -6.84
N PRO A 173 4.49 2.78 -6.11
CA PRO A 173 4.77 1.68 -5.21
C PRO A 173 5.64 0.61 -5.87
N CYS A 174 6.75 0.27 -5.23
CA CYS A 174 7.74 -0.68 -5.75
C CYS A 174 8.60 -1.25 -4.61
N ALA A 175 9.44 -2.24 -4.92
CA ALA A 175 10.32 -2.86 -3.92
C ALA A 175 11.21 -1.85 -3.18
N ARG A 176 11.63 -0.75 -3.84
CA ARG A 176 12.42 0.30 -3.19
C ARG A 176 11.60 1.10 -2.18
N SER A 177 10.37 1.51 -2.51
CA SER A 177 9.53 2.28 -1.58
C SER A 177 9.23 1.47 -0.31
N VAL A 178 9.05 0.16 -0.46
CA VAL A 178 8.93 -0.78 0.66
C VAL A 178 10.23 -0.86 1.46
N ALA A 179 11.38 -1.02 0.78
CA ALA A 179 12.70 -1.08 1.43
C ALA A 179 13.00 0.17 2.24
N MET A 180 12.72 1.36 1.68
CA MET A 180 12.93 2.65 2.35
C MET A 180 11.99 2.85 3.54
N ALA A 181 10.72 2.47 3.42
CA ALA A 181 9.77 2.53 4.53
C ALA A 181 10.18 1.57 5.67
N LEU A 182 10.64 0.36 5.33
CA LEU A 182 11.12 -0.60 6.32
C LEU A 182 12.44 -0.13 6.95
N LEU A 183 13.37 0.42 6.18
CA LEU A 183 14.59 1.00 6.73
C LEU A 183 14.27 2.11 7.74
N ASN A 184 13.37 3.02 7.36
CA ASN A 184 12.89 4.05 8.28
C ASN A 184 12.22 3.46 9.52
N ALA A 185 11.39 2.41 9.37
CA ALA A 185 10.70 1.76 10.49
C ALA A 185 11.66 1.06 11.47
N VAL A 186 12.67 0.40 10.94
CA VAL A 186 13.64 -0.37 11.74
C VAL A 186 14.68 0.54 12.40
N SER A 187 15.00 1.68 11.80
CA SER A 187 15.99 2.63 12.36
C SER A 187 15.44 3.37 13.57
N PRO A 188 16.28 3.71 14.57
CA PRO A 188 15.97 4.69 15.60
C PRO A 188 15.55 6.03 14.98
N LYS A 189 14.70 6.79 15.67
CA LYS A 189 14.06 7.98 15.09
C LYS A 189 14.66 9.32 15.51
N GLU A 190 15.64 9.28 16.38
CA GLU A 190 16.31 10.49 16.91
C GLU A 190 16.86 11.35 15.78
N GLU A 191 17.61 10.73 14.85
CA GLU A 191 18.16 11.45 13.70
C GLU A 191 17.08 12.00 12.77
N LEU A 192 16.03 11.22 12.52
CA LEU A 192 14.91 11.69 11.70
C LEU A 192 14.26 12.93 12.31
N LEU A 193 14.06 12.94 13.62
CA LEU A 193 13.48 14.07 14.33
C LEU A 193 14.42 15.30 14.31
N GLU A 194 15.74 15.08 14.49
CA GLU A 194 16.76 16.13 14.38
C GLU A 194 16.86 16.70 12.95
N GLU A 195 16.90 15.85 11.94
CA GLU A 195 16.96 16.26 10.52
C GLU A 195 15.80 17.19 10.15
N HIS A 196 14.60 16.87 10.64
CA HIS A 196 13.41 17.66 10.39
C HIS A 196 13.15 18.77 11.40
N GLY A 197 13.98 18.90 12.44
CA GLY A 197 13.82 19.91 13.50
C GLY A 197 12.51 19.75 14.29
N VAL A 198 11.97 18.53 14.37
CA VAL A 198 10.69 18.25 15.05
C VAL A 198 10.95 17.77 16.46
N PRO A 199 10.54 18.56 17.48
CA PRO A 199 10.66 18.12 18.85
C PRO A 199 9.66 17.00 19.15
N GLY A 200 10.12 15.94 19.84
CA GLY A 200 9.21 14.85 20.21
C GLY A 200 9.94 13.57 20.57
N TYR A 201 9.15 12.54 20.80
CA TYR A 201 9.64 11.20 21.13
C TYR A 201 8.93 10.14 20.31
N TRP A 202 9.73 9.35 19.58
CA TRP A 202 9.23 8.31 18.71
C TRP A 202 10.02 7.00 18.92
N PRO A 203 9.60 6.19 19.91
CA PRO A 203 10.39 5.06 20.42
C PRO A 203 10.30 3.76 19.59
N VAL A 204 9.55 3.75 18.50
CA VAL A 204 9.36 2.52 17.69
C VAL A 204 10.52 2.36 16.74
N PHE A 205 11.27 1.28 16.88
CA PHE A 205 12.34 0.85 15.98
C PHE A 205 12.52 -0.67 16.06
N GLY A 206 13.40 -1.25 15.24
CA GLY A 206 13.74 -2.67 15.26
C GLY A 206 12.87 -3.54 14.36
N LEU A 207 13.10 -4.84 14.41
CA LEU A 207 12.49 -5.84 13.53
C LEU A 207 11.16 -6.33 14.12
N PRO A 208 10.04 -6.30 13.37
CA PRO A 208 8.79 -6.91 13.79
C PRO A 208 8.85 -8.44 13.64
N ASP A 209 7.95 -9.14 14.31
CA ASP A 209 7.79 -10.60 14.10
C ASP A 209 7.03 -10.90 12.81
N THR A 210 6.03 -10.08 12.46
CA THR A 210 5.19 -10.28 11.28
C THR A 210 4.95 -8.95 10.54
N LEU A 211 5.09 -8.99 9.22
CA LEU A 211 4.62 -7.93 8.32
C LEU A 211 3.33 -8.38 7.63
N HIS A 212 2.26 -7.63 7.85
CA HIS A 212 0.96 -7.86 7.25
C HIS A 212 0.69 -6.80 6.19
N SER A 213 0.49 -7.25 4.94
CA SER A 213 0.25 -6.39 3.78
C SER A 213 -1.01 -6.81 3.04
N ASP A 214 -1.47 -5.98 2.12
CA ASP A 214 -2.47 -6.37 1.14
C ASP A 214 -1.87 -7.31 0.06
N ASN A 215 -2.73 -7.72 -0.90
CA ASN A 215 -2.31 -8.57 -2.01
C ASN A 215 -1.77 -7.76 -3.21
N ALA A 216 -1.32 -6.54 -3.01
CA ALA A 216 -0.71 -5.74 -4.07
C ALA A 216 0.55 -6.42 -4.62
N SER A 217 0.87 -6.13 -5.88
CA SER A 217 1.93 -6.83 -6.62
C SER A 217 3.32 -6.67 -6.01
N GLU A 218 3.59 -5.52 -5.39
CA GLU A 218 4.84 -5.16 -4.73
C GLU A 218 5.09 -5.94 -3.43
N PHE A 219 4.06 -6.51 -2.83
CA PHE A 219 4.14 -7.40 -1.67
C PHE A 219 3.95 -8.86 -2.08
N ALA A 220 2.81 -9.20 -2.71
CA ALA A 220 2.44 -10.58 -2.99
C ALA A 220 3.37 -11.27 -4.01
N LYS A 221 3.86 -10.54 -5.03
CA LYS A 221 4.69 -11.05 -6.12
C LYS A 221 6.16 -10.68 -5.99
N SER A 222 6.54 -9.85 -5.04
CA SER A 222 7.92 -9.40 -4.89
C SER A 222 8.78 -10.46 -4.22
N THR A 223 9.66 -11.09 -4.99
CA THR A 223 10.67 -11.99 -4.46
C THR A 223 11.66 -11.27 -3.53
N ALA A 224 11.98 -10.00 -3.82
CA ALA A 224 12.84 -9.18 -3.00
C ALA A 224 12.26 -8.94 -1.60
N TYR A 225 10.97 -8.61 -1.52
CA TYR A 225 10.27 -8.40 -0.26
C TYR A 225 10.27 -9.68 0.61
N ARG A 226 9.84 -10.82 0.03
CA ARG A 226 9.79 -12.10 0.75
C ARG A 226 11.17 -12.52 1.24
N ARG A 227 12.17 -12.50 0.37
CA ARG A 227 13.54 -12.84 0.73
C ARG A 227 14.10 -11.92 1.82
N GLY A 228 13.86 -10.60 1.72
CA GLY A 228 14.27 -9.66 2.75
C GLY A 228 13.66 -10.02 4.10
N CYS A 229 12.37 -10.32 4.15
CA CYS A 229 11.71 -10.76 5.37
C CYS A 229 12.27 -12.09 5.91
N GLU A 230 12.49 -13.08 5.04
CA GLU A 230 13.07 -14.38 5.39
C GLU A 230 14.46 -14.24 6.03
N ASN A 231 15.33 -13.39 5.46
CA ASN A 231 16.70 -13.15 5.96
C ASN A 231 16.73 -12.58 7.39
N TYR A 232 15.65 -11.90 7.79
CA TYR A 232 15.56 -11.28 9.13
C TYR A 232 14.52 -11.95 10.03
N HIS A 233 14.06 -13.16 9.64
CA HIS A 233 13.06 -13.95 10.39
C HIS A 233 11.76 -13.16 10.64
N ILE A 234 11.34 -12.38 9.65
CA ILE A 234 10.07 -11.67 9.65
C ILE A 234 9.03 -12.50 8.89
N ASN A 235 7.96 -12.89 9.54
CA ASN A 235 6.86 -13.59 8.89
C ASN A 235 6.09 -12.66 7.96
N VAL A 236 5.78 -13.11 6.74
CA VAL A 236 4.95 -12.35 5.81
C VAL A 236 3.55 -12.92 5.82
N GLN A 237 2.59 -12.08 6.16
CA GLN A 237 1.17 -12.41 6.13
C GLN A 237 0.46 -11.49 5.13
N SER A 238 -0.23 -12.09 4.16
CA SER A 238 -1.10 -11.36 3.24
C SER A 238 -2.54 -11.38 3.75
N ARG A 239 -3.31 -10.33 3.43
CA ARG A 239 -4.75 -10.31 3.72
C ARG A 239 -5.45 -11.45 3.00
N ASP A 240 -6.32 -12.16 3.70
CA ASP A 240 -7.16 -13.17 3.07
C ASP A 240 -8.09 -12.54 2.05
N LEU A 241 -8.33 -13.23 0.93
CA LEU A 241 -9.23 -12.75 -0.11
C LEU A 241 -10.63 -12.49 0.46
N GLY A 242 -11.09 -11.25 0.32
CA GLY A 242 -12.39 -10.83 0.83
C GLY A 242 -12.42 -10.42 2.32
N MET A 243 -11.32 -10.50 3.06
CA MET A 243 -11.22 -10.10 4.48
C MET A 243 -10.68 -8.68 4.66
N LYS A 244 -11.38 -7.68 4.12
CA LYS A 244 -10.95 -6.27 4.18
C LYS A 244 -10.73 -5.75 5.60
N HIS A 245 -11.43 -6.27 6.59
CA HIS A 245 -11.30 -5.85 7.99
C HIS A 245 -9.90 -6.11 8.58
N GLN A 246 -9.13 -7.06 8.02
CA GLN A 246 -7.77 -7.34 8.47
C GLN A 246 -6.80 -6.15 8.23
N GLY A 247 -7.10 -5.25 7.28
CA GLY A 247 -6.35 -4.02 7.02
C GLY A 247 -6.88 -2.77 7.73
N GLY A 248 -7.95 -2.91 8.52
CA GLY A 248 -8.70 -1.76 9.04
C GLY A 248 -7.91 -0.80 9.93
N HIS A 249 -6.76 -1.21 10.49
CA HIS A 249 -5.95 -0.32 11.34
C HIS A 249 -5.13 0.64 10.49
N ILE A 250 -4.41 0.15 9.50
CA ILE A 250 -3.62 1.01 8.62
C ILE A 250 -4.51 1.87 7.73
N GLU A 251 -5.65 1.34 7.24
CA GLU A 251 -6.60 2.10 6.44
C GLU A 251 -7.19 3.28 7.21
N ARG A 252 -7.52 3.12 8.51
CA ARG A 252 -7.96 4.22 9.37
C ARG A 252 -6.86 5.24 9.60
N LEU A 253 -5.63 4.80 9.85
CA LEU A 253 -4.50 5.70 10.03
C LEU A 253 -4.27 6.53 8.76
N ILE A 254 -4.24 5.89 7.59
CA ILE A 254 -4.12 6.56 6.29
C ILE A 254 -5.27 7.56 6.13
N GLY A 255 -6.52 7.17 6.41
CA GLY A 255 -7.66 8.08 6.34
C GLY A 255 -7.53 9.28 7.27
N SER A 256 -7.02 9.08 8.49
CA SER A 256 -6.77 10.16 9.45
C SER A 256 -5.66 11.11 8.98
N MET A 257 -4.57 10.57 8.43
CA MET A 257 -3.46 11.37 7.89
C MET A 257 -3.89 12.12 6.63
N MET A 258 -4.63 11.49 5.72
CA MET A 258 -5.16 12.15 4.52
C MET A 258 -6.18 13.25 4.89
N GLY A 259 -6.97 13.06 5.94
CA GLY A 259 -7.82 14.13 6.48
C GLY A 259 -7.04 15.38 6.90
N ARG A 260 -5.84 15.20 7.48
CA ARG A 260 -4.93 16.31 7.81
C ARG A 260 -4.29 16.95 6.58
N VAL A 261 -3.98 16.15 5.55
CA VAL A 261 -3.45 16.65 4.26
C VAL A 261 -4.40 17.67 3.61
N HIS A 262 -5.70 17.56 3.84
CA HIS A 262 -6.68 18.51 3.28
C HIS A 262 -6.54 19.95 3.79
N PHE A 263 -5.81 20.16 4.87
CA PHE A 263 -5.49 21.52 5.37
C PHE A 263 -4.27 22.13 4.69
N LEU A 264 -3.53 21.35 3.90
CA LEU A 264 -2.34 21.84 3.19
C LEU A 264 -2.70 22.62 1.93
N PRO A 265 -1.92 23.67 1.61
CA PRO A 265 -2.08 24.38 0.34
C PRO A 265 -1.79 23.44 -0.84
N GLY A 266 -2.66 23.47 -1.85
CA GLY A 266 -2.53 22.55 -2.99
C GLY A 266 -3.23 21.19 -2.80
N THR A 267 -4.05 21.03 -1.76
CA THR A 267 -4.87 19.81 -1.58
C THR A 267 -5.74 19.53 -2.80
N THR A 268 -5.90 18.24 -3.13
CA THR A 268 -6.76 17.81 -4.24
C THR A 268 -8.11 17.30 -3.77
N PHE A 269 -8.31 17.19 -2.45
CA PHE A 269 -9.44 16.56 -1.78
C PHE A 269 -9.70 15.12 -2.24
N SER A 270 -10.13 14.27 -1.32
CA SER A 270 -10.47 12.86 -1.63
C SER A 270 -11.76 12.74 -2.45
N ASN A 271 -12.66 13.74 -2.35
CA ASN A 271 -13.93 13.76 -3.06
C ASN A 271 -13.96 14.95 -4.04
N PRO A 272 -14.17 14.71 -5.34
CA PRO A 272 -14.31 15.78 -6.34
C PRO A 272 -15.40 16.81 -6.01
N LEU A 273 -16.46 16.41 -5.28
CA LEU A 273 -17.54 17.30 -4.86
C LEU A 273 -17.10 18.38 -3.86
N HIS A 274 -16.05 18.11 -3.08
CA HIS A 274 -15.48 19.08 -2.13
C HIS A 274 -14.50 20.07 -2.80
N LYS A 275 -14.11 19.80 -4.05
CA LYS A 275 -13.17 20.64 -4.77
C LYS A 275 -13.82 21.93 -5.29
N GLU A 276 -15.09 21.88 -5.68
CA GLU A 276 -15.86 22.99 -6.24
C GLU A 276 -15.03 24.01 -7.04
N THR A 277 -14.80 25.21 -6.47
CA THR A 277 -14.02 26.30 -7.06
C THR A 277 -12.55 26.33 -6.65
N TYR A 278 -12.08 25.36 -5.81
CA TYR A 278 -10.69 25.37 -5.32
C TYR A 278 -9.71 24.93 -6.42
N ASP A 279 -8.83 25.87 -6.83
CA ASP A 279 -7.76 25.55 -7.78
C ASP A 279 -6.52 25.03 -7.06
N SER A 280 -6.42 23.72 -6.93
CA SER A 280 -5.30 23.04 -6.27
C SER A 280 -3.94 23.35 -6.89
N LYS A 281 -3.88 23.63 -8.21
CA LYS A 281 -2.63 23.91 -8.91
C LYS A 281 -2.08 25.28 -8.55
N SER A 282 -2.93 26.30 -8.56
CA SER A 282 -2.52 27.67 -8.21
C SER A 282 -2.20 27.85 -6.73
N LYS A 283 -2.73 26.96 -5.89
CA LYS A 283 -2.52 26.96 -4.43
C LYS A 283 -1.39 26.04 -3.96
N ALA A 284 -0.81 25.21 -4.84
CA ALA A 284 0.34 24.38 -4.50
C ALA A 284 1.55 25.26 -4.12
N LYS A 285 2.17 24.98 -2.96
CA LYS A 285 3.31 25.73 -2.44
C LYS A 285 4.40 24.83 -1.88
N LEU A 286 4.05 23.64 -1.43
CA LEU A 286 4.96 22.73 -0.73
C LEU A 286 5.88 22.00 -1.68
N ARG A 287 7.12 21.79 -1.26
CA ARG A 287 8.11 20.88 -1.84
C ARG A 287 8.15 19.57 -1.07
N ILE A 288 8.83 18.56 -1.62
CA ILE A 288 8.79 17.21 -1.02
C ILE A 288 9.41 17.18 0.38
N ASN A 289 10.49 17.92 0.63
CA ASN A 289 11.13 17.94 1.94
C ASN A 289 10.27 18.68 2.98
N GLU A 290 9.59 19.76 2.60
CA GLU A 290 8.64 20.46 3.47
C GLU A 290 7.44 19.55 3.82
N LEU A 291 6.97 18.76 2.84
CA LEU A 291 5.92 17.78 3.08
C LEU A 291 6.38 16.65 4.01
N ARG A 292 7.64 16.20 3.90
CA ARG A 292 8.22 15.20 4.82
C ARG A 292 8.30 15.74 6.23
N THR A 293 8.81 16.96 6.42
CA THR A 293 8.87 17.62 7.73
C THR A 293 7.48 17.74 8.35
N TRP A 294 6.52 18.27 7.59
CA TRP A 294 5.14 18.34 8.04
C TRP A 294 4.58 16.96 8.41
N PHE A 295 4.90 15.92 7.64
CA PHE A 295 4.40 14.57 7.94
C PHE A 295 5.00 14.01 9.23
N VAL A 296 6.28 14.25 9.51
CA VAL A 296 6.93 13.89 10.79
C VAL A 296 6.23 14.58 11.95
N GLU A 297 5.93 15.88 11.84
CA GLU A 297 5.15 16.64 12.82
C GLU A 297 3.77 15.99 13.08
N GLN A 298 3.05 15.62 11.98
CA GLN A 298 1.74 15.00 12.10
C GLN A 298 1.80 13.62 12.75
N VAL A 299 2.86 12.86 12.55
CA VAL A 299 3.08 11.57 13.20
C VAL A 299 3.32 11.75 14.70
N VAL A 300 4.20 12.67 15.08
CA VAL A 300 4.46 12.99 16.51
C VAL A 300 3.18 13.45 17.19
N ASP A 301 2.41 14.31 16.55
CA ASP A 301 1.13 14.82 17.04
C ASP A 301 0.10 13.70 17.21
N TYR A 302 0.02 12.78 16.23
CA TYR A 302 -0.84 11.59 16.28
C TYR A 302 -0.44 10.68 17.45
N HIS A 303 0.84 10.45 17.69
CA HIS A 303 1.33 9.63 18.79
C HIS A 303 0.92 10.18 20.16
N ASN A 304 0.78 11.49 20.28
CA ASN A 304 0.38 12.19 21.52
C ASN A 304 -1.12 12.48 21.60
N SER A 305 -1.88 12.19 20.54
CA SER A 305 -3.33 12.40 20.51
C SER A 305 -4.09 11.18 21.06
N ARG A 306 -5.20 11.41 21.76
CA ARG A 306 -6.02 10.31 22.30
C ARG A 306 -6.65 9.51 21.18
N HIS A 307 -6.37 8.20 21.15
CA HIS A 307 -6.92 7.28 20.17
C HIS A 307 -8.23 6.66 20.68
N SER A 308 -9.30 6.74 19.89
CA SER A 308 -10.65 6.35 20.31
C SER A 308 -10.77 4.87 20.72
N SER A 309 -10.11 3.95 20.00
CA SER A 309 -10.18 2.52 20.32
C SER A 309 -9.22 2.08 21.43
N LEU A 310 -8.17 2.85 21.72
CA LEU A 310 -7.24 2.56 22.80
C LEU A 310 -7.68 3.18 24.12
N GLY A 311 -8.45 4.26 24.09
CA GLY A 311 -8.81 5.04 25.28
C GLY A 311 -7.66 5.90 25.86
N CYS A 312 -6.45 5.78 25.32
CA CYS A 312 -5.24 6.52 25.67
C CYS A 312 -4.50 6.96 24.39
N THR A 313 -3.34 7.61 24.52
CA THR A 313 -2.52 7.94 23.35
C THR A 313 -1.77 6.71 22.85
N PRO A 314 -1.44 6.61 21.52
CA PRO A 314 -0.59 5.55 21.00
C PRO A 314 0.74 5.41 21.74
N LEU A 315 1.37 6.53 22.10
CA LEU A 315 2.61 6.55 22.88
C LEU A 315 2.45 5.94 24.28
N GLN A 316 1.36 6.26 24.97
CA GLN A 316 1.04 5.65 26.28
C GLN A 316 0.77 4.14 26.15
N ALA A 317 0.02 3.75 25.12
CA ALA A 317 -0.25 2.33 24.84
C ALA A 317 1.03 1.55 24.53
N TRP A 318 1.94 2.14 23.75
CA TRP A 318 3.27 1.58 23.47
C TRP A 318 4.04 1.36 24.76
N GLY A 319 4.27 2.40 25.56
CA GLY A 319 5.06 2.31 26.79
C GLY A 319 4.48 1.29 27.77
N ALA A 320 3.16 1.32 28.01
CA ALA A 320 2.50 0.39 28.91
C ALA A 320 2.63 -1.07 28.46
N LYS A 321 2.38 -1.35 27.16
CA LYS A 321 2.45 -2.71 26.61
C LYS A 321 3.88 -3.23 26.52
N CYS A 322 4.86 -2.38 26.13
CA CYS A 322 6.27 -2.77 26.10
C CYS A 322 6.77 -3.14 27.51
N HIS A 323 6.42 -2.35 28.52
CA HIS A 323 6.78 -2.66 29.91
C HIS A 323 6.10 -3.94 30.42
N GLN A 324 4.80 -4.11 30.14
CA GLN A 324 4.03 -5.28 30.59
C GLN A 324 4.54 -6.60 29.98
N GLN A 325 5.07 -6.55 28.75
CA GLN A 325 5.45 -7.76 28.00
C GLN A 325 6.98 -7.87 27.82
N GLU A 326 7.75 -7.01 28.47
CA GLU A 326 9.23 -7.01 28.42
C GLU A 326 9.77 -7.04 26.98
N ILE A 327 9.17 -6.20 26.09
CA ILE A 327 9.51 -6.20 24.66
C ILE A 327 10.93 -5.71 24.45
N VAL A 328 11.73 -6.55 23.81
CA VAL A 328 13.09 -6.23 23.34
C VAL A 328 13.04 -5.90 21.86
N GLN A 329 13.42 -4.67 21.51
CA GLN A 329 13.49 -4.23 20.12
C GLN A 329 14.78 -4.74 19.47
N ARG A 330 14.67 -5.67 18.51
CA ARG A 330 15.78 -6.28 17.81
C ARG A 330 16.22 -5.40 16.64
N LEU A 331 17.48 -5.03 16.57
CA LEU A 331 18.06 -4.34 15.40
C LEU A 331 18.75 -5.34 14.47
N PRO A 332 18.77 -5.09 13.14
CA PRO A 332 19.66 -5.79 12.26
C PRO A 332 21.11 -5.36 12.55
N ASP A 333 22.08 -6.26 12.34
CA ASP A 333 23.51 -5.99 12.57
C ASP A 333 24.04 -4.83 11.71
N ASP A 334 23.46 -4.62 10.54
CA ASP A 334 23.84 -3.58 9.58
C ASP A 334 22.60 -3.10 8.82
N LEU A 335 22.20 -1.84 9.04
CA LEU A 335 21.04 -1.21 8.41
C LEU A 335 21.22 -1.07 6.89
N HIS A 336 22.45 -0.86 6.40
CA HIS A 336 22.68 -0.79 4.97
C HIS A 336 22.49 -2.16 4.31
N GLN A 337 23.04 -3.22 4.91
CA GLN A 337 22.78 -4.59 4.44
C GLN A 337 21.29 -4.96 4.55
N PHE A 338 20.61 -4.49 5.59
CA PHE A 338 19.16 -4.63 5.71
C PHE A 338 18.46 -4.04 4.48
N TYR A 339 18.73 -2.78 4.16
CA TYR A 339 18.15 -2.11 2.97
C TYR A 339 18.42 -2.91 1.69
N LEU A 340 19.66 -3.32 1.46
CA LEU A 340 20.07 -4.06 0.28
C LEU A 340 19.33 -5.41 0.14
N ASN A 341 18.96 -6.03 1.27
CA ASN A 341 18.24 -7.30 1.25
C ASN A 341 16.82 -7.19 0.68
N PHE A 342 16.23 -6.01 0.66
CA PHE A 342 14.93 -5.74 0.07
C PHE A 342 14.99 -5.25 -1.39
N LEU A 343 16.18 -5.04 -1.95
CA LEU A 343 16.32 -4.63 -3.35
C LEU A 343 16.13 -5.80 -4.33
N PRO A 344 15.66 -5.53 -5.55
CA PRO A 344 15.56 -6.52 -6.60
C PRO A 344 16.92 -7.05 -7.02
N GLU A 345 16.98 -8.33 -7.43
CA GLU A 345 18.21 -8.98 -7.85
C GLU A 345 18.11 -9.61 -9.23
N LYS A 346 19.29 -9.83 -9.83
CA LYS A 346 19.46 -10.56 -11.10
C LYS A 346 20.77 -11.33 -11.10
N THR A 347 20.75 -12.55 -11.63
CA THR A 347 21.97 -13.29 -11.90
C THR A 347 22.60 -12.81 -13.21
N ARG A 348 23.90 -12.62 -13.22
CA ARG A 348 24.71 -12.17 -14.35
C ARG A 348 26.04 -12.92 -14.40
N THR A 349 26.53 -13.14 -15.64
CA THR A 349 27.81 -13.75 -15.87
C THR A 349 28.93 -12.71 -15.82
N ILE A 350 30.01 -13.00 -15.12
CA ILE A 350 31.21 -12.16 -15.07
C ILE A 350 31.94 -12.27 -16.42
N GLN A 351 32.15 -11.17 -17.08
CA GLN A 351 32.88 -11.02 -18.31
C GLN A 351 34.24 -10.34 -18.05
N ARG A 352 35.11 -10.26 -19.07
CA ARG A 352 36.44 -9.60 -18.93
C ARG A 352 36.34 -8.14 -18.50
N GLN A 353 35.26 -7.44 -18.91
CA GLN A 353 35.00 -6.04 -18.56
C GLN A 353 34.18 -5.87 -17.26
N GLY A 354 33.87 -6.94 -16.57
CA GLY A 354 33.02 -6.92 -15.38
C GLY A 354 31.65 -7.57 -15.60
N VAL A 355 30.62 -7.06 -14.97
CA VAL A 355 29.23 -7.54 -15.07
C VAL A 355 28.40 -6.55 -15.91
N GLN A 356 27.63 -7.08 -16.87
CA GLN A 356 26.73 -6.27 -17.66
C GLN A 356 25.27 -6.37 -17.16
N PHE A 357 24.68 -5.22 -16.87
CA PHE A 357 23.25 -5.11 -16.54
C PHE A 357 22.62 -3.97 -17.32
N LEU A 358 21.54 -4.24 -18.08
CA LEU A 358 20.80 -3.27 -18.89
C LEU A 358 21.69 -2.46 -19.87
N THR A 359 22.74 -3.08 -20.41
CA THR A 359 23.76 -2.45 -21.26
C THR A 359 24.81 -1.61 -20.52
N LEU A 360 24.64 -1.37 -19.25
CA LEU A 360 25.66 -0.74 -18.40
C LEU A 360 26.65 -1.80 -17.91
N GLU A 361 27.91 -1.41 -17.78
CA GLU A 361 29.01 -2.27 -17.32
C GLU A 361 29.45 -1.83 -15.93
N TYR A 362 29.62 -2.80 -15.02
CA TYR A 362 29.99 -2.59 -13.64
C TYR A 362 31.22 -3.42 -13.28
N PHE A 363 32.10 -2.86 -12.48
CA PHE A 363 33.30 -3.54 -12.04
C PHE A 363 33.63 -3.23 -10.58
N GLY A 364 34.43 -4.10 -9.98
CA GLY A 364 34.94 -3.97 -8.62
C GLY A 364 35.85 -5.14 -8.27
N SER A 365 36.63 -4.98 -7.21
CA SER A 365 37.62 -5.97 -6.75
C SER A 365 37.01 -7.32 -6.42
N GLU A 366 35.77 -7.31 -5.90
CA GLU A 366 35.03 -8.52 -5.52
C GLU A 366 34.77 -9.44 -6.73
N LEU A 367 34.48 -8.90 -7.91
CA LEU A 367 34.30 -9.69 -9.13
C LEU A 367 35.60 -10.41 -9.52
N SER A 368 36.75 -9.75 -9.35
CA SER A 368 38.07 -10.35 -9.63
C SER A 368 38.35 -11.52 -8.69
N LEU A 369 38.01 -11.39 -7.41
CA LEU A 369 38.15 -12.46 -6.43
C LEU A 369 37.25 -13.66 -6.79
N GLN A 370 35.97 -13.42 -7.14
CA GLN A 370 35.04 -14.49 -7.51
C GLN A 370 35.46 -15.19 -8.79
N LEU A 371 35.94 -14.46 -9.79
CA LEU A 371 36.44 -15.03 -11.04
C LEU A 371 37.66 -15.92 -10.83
N ARG A 372 38.65 -15.48 -10.01
CA ARG A 372 39.80 -16.29 -9.62
C ARG A 372 39.46 -17.60 -8.91
N GLN A 373 38.28 -17.63 -8.30
CA GLN A 373 37.74 -18.80 -7.60
C GLN A 373 36.86 -19.70 -8.50
N GLY A 374 36.86 -19.43 -9.82
CA GLY A 374 36.13 -20.21 -10.80
C GLY A 374 34.60 -19.90 -10.87
N ARG A 375 34.14 -18.91 -10.11
CA ARG A 375 32.72 -18.47 -10.23
C ARG A 375 32.56 -17.59 -11.46
N ARG A 376 31.66 -18.00 -12.35
CA ARG A 376 31.32 -17.23 -13.55
C ARG A 376 30.01 -16.47 -13.42
N ASP A 377 29.08 -16.99 -12.63
CA ASP A 377 27.78 -16.34 -12.40
C ASP A 377 27.70 -15.76 -11.01
N VAL A 378 27.19 -14.52 -10.93
CA VAL A 378 27.01 -13.76 -9.71
C VAL A 378 25.62 -13.19 -9.63
N THR A 379 25.11 -13.11 -8.42
CA THR A 379 23.87 -12.37 -8.14
C THR A 379 24.21 -10.92 -7.86
N ILE A 380 23.59 -10.02 -8.61
CA ILE A 380 23.66 -8.57 -8.38
C ILE A 380 22.35 -8.06 -7.85
N ARG A 381 22.39 -7.08 -6.94
CA ARG A 381 21.26 -6.26 -6.52
C ARG A 381 21.40 -4.85 -7.04
N TYR A 382 20.30 -4.22 -7.34
CA TYR A 382 20.29 -2.89 -7.91
C TYR A 382 19.15 -2.05 -7.36
N ASP A 383 19.41 -0.76 -7.20
CA ASP A 383 18.35 0.21 -6.95
C ASP A 383 17.71 0.61 -8.29
N PRO A 384 16.40 0.36 -8.51
CA PRO A 384 15.71 0.77 -9.73
C PRO A 384 15.78 2.27 -10.01
N ASN A 385 16.09 3.04 -8.99
CA ASN A 385 16.15 4.48 -9.05
C ASN A 385 17.57 5.01 -9.27
N ASP A 386 18.58 4.17 -9.02
CA ASP A 386 19.96 4.55 -9.21
C ASP A 386 20.78 3.37 -9.76
N LEU A 387 20.99 3.38 -11.06
CA LEU A 387 21.83 2.42 -11.75
C LEU A 387 23.26 2.93 -11.95
N SER A 388 23.71 3.97 -11.24
CA SER A 388 25.13 4.39 -11.26
C SER A 388 26.03 3.33 -10.64
N HIS A 389 25.46 2.47 -9.80
CA HIS A 389 26.14 1.35 -9.16
C HIS A 389 25.18 0.17 -8.97
N VAL A 390 25.76 -1.00 -8.72
CA VAL A 390 25.03 -2.21 -8.32
C VAL A 390 25.81 -2.90 -7.20
N TYR A 391 25.19 -3.85 -6.54
CA TYR A 391 25.82 -4.59 -5.45
C TYR A 391 25.98 -6.05 -5.84
N VAL A 392 27.10 -6.67 -5.46
CA VAL A 392 27.36 -8.08 -5.63
C VAL A 392 27.53 -8.74 -4.27
N GLN A 393 27.03 -9.96 -4.14
CA GLN A 393 27.18 -10.72 -2.91
C GLN A 393 28.57 -11.35 -2.82
N GLY A 394 29.31 -11.00 -1.79
CA GLY A 394 30.61 -11.59 -1.44
C GLY A 394 30.46 -12.99 -0.84
N ARG A 395 31.59 -13.59 -0.46
CA ARG A 395 31.63 -14.91 0.22
C ARG A 395 31.12 -14.89 1.64
N ASP A 396 31.31 -13.77 2.31
CA ASP A 396 30.81 -13.48 3.66
C ASP A 396 29.31 -13.18 3.69
N LEU A 397 28.63 -13.41 2.56
CA LEU A 397 27.22 -13.10 2.33
C LEU A 397 26.89 -11.61 2.40
N ARG A 398 27.86 -10.73 2.57
CA ARG A 398 27.67 -9.28 2.54
C ARG A 398 27.62 -8.77 1.11
N TRP A 399 26.98 -7.64 0.94
CA TRP A 399 26.83 -6.98 -0.35
C TRP A 399 27.89 -5.90 -0.51
N SER A 400 28.66 -6.00 -1.59
CA SER A 400 29.72 -5.06 -1.92
C SER A 400 29.36 -4.25 -3.16
N LEU A 401 29.77 -2.99 -3.17
CA LEU A 401 29.47 -2.05 -4.26
C LEU A 401 30.28 -2.40 -5.51
N LEU A 402 29.62 -2.39 -6.66
CA LEU A 402 30.23 -2.37 -7.98
C LEU A 402 29.91 -1.04 -8.65
N SER A 403 30.94 -0.29 -9.02
CA SER A 403 30.78 0.98 -9.68
C SER A 403 30.55 0.81 -11.17
N SER A 404 29.78 1.72 -11.77
CA SER A 404 29.66 1.82 -13.21
C SER A 404 31.03 2.10 -13.84
N ARG A 405 31.29 1.51 -15.00
CA ARG A 405 32.48 1.80 -15.82
C ARG A 405 32.50 3.25 -16.32
N TYR A 406 31.39 3.94 -16.20
CA TYR A 406 31.26 5.34 -16.63
C TYR A 406 31.41 6.24 -15.40
N PRO A 407 32.61 6.85 -15.15
CA PRO A 407 32.90 7.56 -13.90
C PRO A 407 31.97 8.73 -13.62
N GLU A 408 31.44 9.35 -14.66
CA GLU A 408 30.51 10.46 -14.58
C GLU A 408 29.05 10.02 -14.73
N CYS A 409 28.75 8.73 -14.52
CA CYS A 409 27.39 8.25 -14.58
C CYS A 409 26.57 8.84 -13.42
N PRO A 410 25.69 9.80 -13.68
CA PRO A 410 24.83 10.32 -12.63
C PRO A 410 23.84 9.24 -12.20
N PRO A 411 23.16 9.40 -11.09
CA PRO A 411 22.07 8.50 -10.72
C PRO A 411 21.04 8.40 -11.85
N ILE A 412 21.05 7.28 -12.57
CA ILE A 412 20.15 7.00 -13.71
C ILE A 412 19.13 5.96 -13.28
N THR A 413 17.87 6.19 -13.61
CA THR A 413 16.80 5.26 -13.25
C THR A 413 16.63 4.12 -14.25
N LEU A 414 16.13 2.98 -13.77
CA LEU A 414 15.78 1.83 -14.59
C LEU A 414 14.88 2.24 -15.79
N TRP A 415 13.87 3.05 -15.55
CA TRP A 415 12.94 3.48 -16.61
C TRP A 415 13.54 4.45 -17.61
N GLU A 416 14.50 5.29 -17.24
CA GLU A 416 15.24 6.13 -18.19
C GLU A 416 16.03 5.26 -19.16
N VAL A 417 16.76 4.27 -18.63
CA VAL A 417 17.50 3.30 -19.44
C VAL A 417 16.57 2.50 -20.34
N GLU A 418 15.49 1.98 -19.80
CA GLU A 418 14.51 1.21 -20.59
C GLU A 418 13.77 2.06 -21.63
N ALA A 419 13.44 3.32 -21.29
CA ALA A 419 12.80 4.24 -22.23
C ALA A 419 13.71 4.54 -23.40
N GLU A 420 15.01 4.79 -23.14
CA GLU A 420 15.98 5.01 -24.21
C GLU A 420 16.19 3.77 -25.09
N ARG A 421 16.27 2.58 -24.49
CA ARG A 421 16.35 1.32 -25.24
C ARG A 421 15.12 1.12 -26.12
N ARG A 422 13.91 1.37 -25.62
CA ARG A 422 12.66 1.27 -26.40
C ARG A 422 12.63 2.29 -27.54
N ARG A 423 13.09 3.52 -27.29
CA ARG A 423 13.19 4.57 -28.32
C ARG A 423 14.14 4.14 -29.45
N ARG A 424 15.34 3.69 -29.11
CA ARG A 424 16.33 3.24 -30.09
C ARG A 424 15.80 2.09 -30.96
N LYS A 425 15.12 1.14 -30.31
CA LYS A 425 14.45 0.04 -31.04
C LYS A 425 13.40 0.55 -32.03
N LYS A 426 12.59 1.54 -31.63
CA LYS A 426 11.59 2.17 -32.52
C LYS A 426 12.22 2.91 -33.71
N LEU A 427 13.40 3.47 -33.53
CA LEU A 427 14.14 4.20 -34.57
C LEU A 427 15.03 3.29 -35.44
N GLY A 428 14.97 1.95 -35.23
CA GLY A 428 15.83 1.01 -35.98
C GLY A 428 17.32 1.13 -35.64
N LEU A 429 17.68 1.90 -34.58
CA LEU A 429 19.05 2.05 -34.13
C LEU A 429 19.43 0.79 -33.33
N GLY A 430 20.48 0.09 -33.73
CA GLY A 430 20.94 -1.13 -33.09
C GLY A 430 21.21 -0.98 -31.59
N ALA A 431 21.57 -2.10 -30.92
CA ALA A 431 21.92 -2.09 -29.51
C ALA A 431 23.05 -1.11 -29.23
N ALA A 432 22.84 -0.16 -28.34
CA ALA A 432 23.85 0.83 -27.97
C ALA A 432 24.72 0.32 -26.81
N ARG A 433 25.99 0.73 -26.81
CA ARG A 433 26.86 0.60 -25.62
C ARG A 433 26.30 1.47 -24.48
N GLY A 434 26.58 1.07 -23.24
CA GLY A 434 26.10 1.78 -22.06
C GLY A 434 26.49 3.28 -22.04
N SER A 435 27.71 3.63 -22.49
CA SER A 435 28.15 5.02 -22.62
C SER A 435 27.22 5.88 -23.46
N ILE A 436 26.71 5.35 -24.57
CA ILE A 436 25.76 6.08 -25.44
C ILE A 436 24.41 6.28 -24.74
N ILE A 437 23.94 5.29 -23.98
CA ILE A 437 22.70 5.38 -23.23
C ILE A 437 22.83 6.41 -22.10
N VAL A 438 23.93 6.37 -21.35
CA VAL A 438 24.21 7.36 -20.30
C VAL A 438 24.27 8.77 -20.87
N ALA A 439 25.09 8.98 -21.93
CA ALA A 439 25.23 10.29 -22.56
C ALA A 439 23.88 10.82 -23.08
N GLU A 440 23.06 9.96 -23.70
CA GLU A 440 21.77 10.38 -24.24
C GLU A 440 20.75 10.71 -23.13
N VAL A 441 20.75 9.96 -22.01
CA VAL A 441 19.91 10.27 -20.85
C VAL A 441 20.34 11.60 -20.24
N VAL A 442 21.65 11.83 -20.04
CA VAL A 442 22.20 13.07 -19.50
C VAL A 442 21.89 14.26 -20.42
N ARG A 443 22.12 14.10 -21.73
CA ARG A 443 21.82 15.15 -22.72
C ARG A 443 20.34 15.57 -22.67
N ARG A 444 19.43 14.63 -22.48
CA ARG A 444 18.00 14.92 -22.40
C ARG A 444 17.58 15.59 -21.12
N ARG A 445 18.28 15.34 -20.02
CA ARG A 445 18.07 16.10 -18.79
C ARG A 445 18.47 17.55 -18.95
N GLN A 446 19.57 17.81 -19.67
CA GLN A 446 20.14 19.16 -19.87
C GLN A 446 19.43 19.95 -20.96
N SER A 447 18.90 19.31 -21.98
CA SER A 447 18.24 19.96 -23.11
C SER A 447 16.92 19.24 -23.43
N PRO A 448 15.84 19.54 -22.74
CA PRO A 448 14.52 19.11 -23.16
C PRO A 448 14.22 19.82 -24.48
N GLY A 449 14.43 19.13 -25.62
CA GLY A 449 14.15 19.68 -26.96
C GLY A 449 12.68 20.10 -27.08
N PRO A 450 12.33 20.88 -28.14
CA PRO A 450 10.96 21.33 -28.39
C PRO A 450 10.06 20.08 -28.53
N MET A 451 9.28 19.83 -27.50
CA MET A 451 8.37 18.69 -27.45
C MET A 451 6.95 19.16 -27.66
N SER A 452 6.22 18.40 -28.50
CA SER A 452 4.77 18.51 -28.57
C SER A 452 4.17 18.35 -27.16
N PRO A 453 3.07 19.03 -26.82
CA PRO A 453 2.47 19.02 -25.48
C PRO A 453 2.21 17.63 -24.90
N GLU A 454 2.04 16.61 -25.77
CA GLU A 454 1.79 15.21 -25.41
C GLU A 454 3.04 14.42 -24.97
N LYS A 455 4.25 14.97 -25.06
CA LYS A 455 5.52 14.25 -24.83
C LYS A 455 6.50 14.98 -23.92
N ARG A 456 6.05 15.85 -23.04
CA ARG A 456 6.94 16.43 -22.00
C ARG A 456 7.55 15.31 -21.16
N PRO A 457 8.88 15.32 -20.89
CA PRO A 457 9.46 14.37 -19.97
C PRO A 457 8.70 14.47 -18.67
N ASP A 458 8.38 13.33 -18.11
CA ASP A 458 7.72 13.27 -16.83
C ASP A 458 8.62 13.99 -15.81
N ARG A 459 8.30 15.26 -15.48
CA ARG A 459 9.04 16.11 -14.54
C ARG A 459 9.25 15.40 -13.21
N ARG A 460 8.29 14.56 -12.81
CA ARG A 460 8.42 13.67 -11.67
C ARG A 460 9.66 12.78 -11.73
N LYS A 461 10.14 12.41 -12.92
CA LYS A 461 11.34 11.58 -13.08
C LYS A 461 12.63 12.38 -12.87
N LEU A 462 12.65 13.64 -13.29
CA LEU A 462 13.77 14.55 -13.05
C LEU A 462 13.89 14.86 -11.55
N GLU A 463 12.79 15.19 -10.90
CA GLU A 463 12.73 15.44 -9.45
C GLU A 463 13.13 14.21 -8.64
N ARG A 464 12.67 13.02 -9.05
CA ARG A 464 13.12 11.77 -8.44
C ARG A 464 14.64 11.61 -8.48
N ALA A 465 15.31 12.09 -9.52
CA ALA A 465 16.75 12.04 -9.62
C ALA A 465 17.44 13.02 -8.65
N VAL A 466 16.89 14.24 -8.49
CA VAL A 466 17.39 15.25 -7.55
C VAL A 466 17.15 14.85 -6.11
N ASP A 467 15.95 14.40 -5.77
CA ASP A 467 15.59 13.91 -4.45
C ASP A 467 16.49 12.75 -3.98
N ARG A 468 16.95 11.91 -4.91
CA ARG A 468 17.86 10.80 -4.65
C ARG A 468 19.30 11.21 -4.44
N SER A 469 19.77 12.22 -5.16
CA SER A 469 21.14 12.71 -4.96
C SER A 469 21.31 13.32 -3.57
N SER A 470 20.27 14.00 -3.06
CA SER A 470 20.24 14.50 -1.68
C SER A 470 20.15 13.38 -0.65
N ALA A 471 19.31 12.37 -0.89
CA ALA A 471 19.18 11.21 0.01
C ALA A 471 20.46 10.34 0.06
N HIS A 472 21.18 10.22 -1.07
CA HIS A 472 22.46 9.52 -1.09
C HIS A 472 23.60 10.29 -0.38
N ALA A 473 23.61 11.62 -0.48
CA ALA A 473 24.58 12.43 0.26
C ALA A 473 24.36 12.28 1.78
N VAL A 474 23.11 12.24 2.23
CA VAL A 474 22.75 12.03 3.63
C VAL A 474 23.04 10.60 4.06
N SER A 475 22.69 9.56 3.27
CA SER A 475 22.92 8.16 3.65
C SER A 475 24.40 7.76 3.62
N ALA A 476 25.20 8.31 2.72
CA ALA A 476 26.64 8.02 2.66
C ALA A 476 27.43 8.67 3.81
N VAL A 477 26.99 9.83 4.27
CA VAL A 477 27.59 10.52 5.43
C VAL A 477 27.14 9.86 6.74
N ASN A 478 25.87 9.49 6.85
CA ASN A 478 25.29 9.03 8.13
C ASN A 478 25.59 7.57 8.47
N SER A 479 25.81 6.69 7.49
CA SER A 479 25.99 5.26 7.79
C SER A 479 27.32 4.91 8.51
N VAL A 480 28.35 5.72 8.37
CA VAL A 480 29.68 5.46 8.99
C VAL A 480 29.85 6.25 10.30
N ASP A 481 29.40 7.47 10.35
CA ASP A 481 29.67 8.36 11.49
C ASP A 481 28.66 8.18 12.65
N VAL A 482 27.44 7.76 12.36
CA VAL A 482 26.43 7.45 13.39
C VAL A 482 26.83 6.22 14.18
N TRP A 483 27.31 5.18 13.51
CA TRP A 483 27.80 3.98 14.20
C TRP A 483 28.99 4.26 15.12
N ARG A 484 29.90 5.17 14.74
CA ARG A 484 30.99 5.59 15.62
C ARG A 484 30.53 6.35 16.86
N ARG A 485 29.45 7.15 16.78
CA ARG A 485 28.90 7.86 17.95
C ARG A 485 28.10 6.95 18.89
N VAL A 486 27.28 6.05 18.35
CA VAL A 486 26.45 5.13 19.16
C VAL A 486 27.29 4.07 19.86
N MET A 487 28.36 3.59 19.21
CA MET A 487 29.28 2.56 19.79
C MET A 487 30.42 3.16 20.62
N GLY A 488 30.64 4.46 20.60
CA GLY A 488 31.67 5.16 21.36
C GLY A 488 31.22 5.68 22.74
N GLN A 489 29.99 5.38 23.17
CA GLN A 489 29.45 5.71 24.49
C GLN A 489 29.15 4.46 25.32
N GLN A 490 30.08 3.50 25.31
CA GLN A 490 30.18 2.48 26.36
C GLN A 490 31.55 2.57 27.02
#